data_0c4d2766e4729d66e25ccd4b3e215bd1
#
_entry.id   0c4d2766e4729d66e25ccd4b3e215bd1
#
_cell.length_a   1.000
_cell.length_b   1.000
_cell.length_c   1.000
_cell.angle_alpha   90.00
_cell.angle_beta   90.00
_cell.angle_gamma   90.00
#
_symmetry.space_group_name_H-M   'P 1'
#
loop_
_entity.id
_entity.type
_entity.pdbx_description
1 polymer ?
#
loop_
_entity_poly.entity_id
_entity_poly.type
_entity_poly.pdbx_seq_one_letter_code
_entity_poly.pdbx_strand_id
1 'polypeptide(L)' 'MKGGCAMDKKYYEDKMRKILDREVNTDEDCIRQVDELMMLDAQYLLSNI' A
#
# COMPACT_ATOMS: atom_id res chain seq x y z
N MET A 1 -15.18 12.86 15.04
CA MET A 1 -14.53 12.29 13.92
C MET A 1 -13.16 12.88 13.69
N LYS A 2 -12.26 12.09 13.37
CA LYS A 2 -10.92 12.58 13.20
C LYS A 2 -10.78 13.31 11.89
N GLY A 3 -9.74 14.06 11.76
CA GLY A 3 -9.53 14.86 10.60
C GLY A 3 -9.40 14.10 9.32
N GLY A 4 -9.04 12.86 9.40
CA GLY A 4 -8.95 12.06 8.22
C GLY A 4 -7.68 12.23 7.43
N CYS A 5 -6.73 12.94 7.99
CA CYS A 5 -5.46 13.11 7.31
C CYS A 5 -4.61 11.85 7.39
N ALA A 6 -4.71 11.15 8.51
CA ALA A 6 -3.90 9.95 8.69
C ALA A 6 -4.58 8.75 8.08
N MET A 7 -3.77 7.90 7.45
CA MET A 7 -4.27 6.68 6.86
C MET A 7 -4.56 5.67 7.95
N ASP A 8 -5.73 5.05 7.89
CA ASP A 8 -6.10 4.02 8.84
C ASP A 8 -5.23 2.80 8.66
N LYS A 9 -4.87 2.17 9.78
CA LYS A 9 -4.10 0.93 9.69
C LYS A 9 -4.87 -0.13 8.94
N LYS A 10 -6.17 -0.20 9.16
CA LYS A 10 -7.01 -1.16 8.48
C LYS A 10 -7.01 -0.91 6.97
N TYR A 11 -7.10 0.36 6.59
CA TYR A 11 -7.07 0.72 5.18
C TYR A 11 -5.73 0.33 4.55
N TYR A 12 -4.65 0.58 5.27
CA TYR A 12 -3.32 0.24 4.82
C TYR A 12 -3.19 -1.27 4.62
N GLU A 13 -3.63 -2.03 5.60
CA GLU A 13 -3.56 -3.49 5.53
C GLU A 13 -4.40 -4.03 4.39
N ASP A 14 -5.57 -3.46 4.20
CA ASP A 14 -6.46 -3.89 3.14
C ASP A 14 -5.85 -3.65 1.78
N LYS A 15 -5.27 -2.48 1.60
CA LYS A 15 -4.61 -2.15 0.35
C LYS A 15 -3.42 -3.06 0.10
N MET A 16 -2.63 -3.29 1.14
CA MET A 16 -1.47 -4.16 1.01
C MET A 16 -1.88 -5.57 0.62
N ARG A 17 -2.94 -6.07 1.22
CA ARG A 17 -3.43 -7.40 0.91
C ARG A 17 -3.87 -7.49 -0.56
N LYS A 18 -4.54 -6.47 -1.04
CA LYS A 18 -4.98 -6.46 -2.43
C LYS A 18 -3.81 -6.49 -3.39
N ILE A 19 -2.77 -5.74 -3.07
CA ILE A 19 -1.58 -5.72 -3.91
C ILE A 19 -0.91 -7.08 -3.90
N LEU A 20 -0.78 -7.68 -2.72
CA LEU A 20 -0.13 -8.97 -2.59
C LEU A 20 -0.94 -10.11 -3.20
N ASP A 21 -2.25 -9.93 -3.24
CA ASP A 21 -3.13 -10.95 -3.79
C ASP A 21 -3.13 -10.94 -5.32
N ARG A 22 -2.52 -9.95 -5.91
CA ARG A 22 -2.46 -9.82 -7.35
C ARG A 22 -1.52 -10.88 -7.93
N GLU A 23 -1.92 -11.45 -9.06
CA GLU A 23 -1.09 -12.45 -9.72
C GLU A 23 0.13 -11.80 -10.33
N VAL A 24 1.29 -12.40 -10.08
CA VAL A 24 2.56 -11.91 -10.62
C VAL A 24 3.09 -12.98 -11.57
N ASN A 25 3.10 -12.68 -12.87
CA ASN A 25 3.52 -13.62 -13.88
C ASN A 25 4.83 -13.25 -14.56
N THR A 26 5.18 -11.98 -14.53
CA THR A 26 6.38 -11.50 -15.20
C THR A 26 7.21 -10.67 -14.24
N ASP A 27 8.45 -10.40 -14.67
CA ASP A 27 9.33 -9.55 -13.87
C ASP A 27 8.73 -8.15 -13.74
N GLU A 28 8.11 -7.67 -14.80
CA GLU A 28 7.48 -6.36 -14.76
C GLU A 28 6.37 -6.32 -13.74
N ASP A 29 5.60 -7.40 -13.67
CA ASP A 29 4.52 -7.46 -12.68
C ASP A 29 5.09 -7.44 -11.27
N CYS A 30 6.19 -8.15 -11.08
CA CYS A 30 6.84 -8.18 -9.77
C CYS A 30 7.35 -6.80 -9.38
N ILE A 31 8.00 -6.13 -10.31
CA ILE A 31 8.52 -4.79 -10.05
C ILE A 31 7.39 -3.83 -9.73
N ARG A 32 6.30 -3.91 -10.48
CA ARG A 32 5.16 -3.05 -10.26
C ARG A 32 4.55 -3.30 -8.89
N GLN A 33 4.47 -4.57 -8.49
CA GLN A 33 3.91 -4.90 -7.19
C GLN A 33 4.76 -4.30 -6.08
N VAL A 34 6.07 -4.46 -6.18
CA VAL A 34 6.98 -3.90 -5.17
C VAL A 34 6.87 -2.39 -5.14
N ASP A 35 6.80 -1.78 -6.32
CA ASP A 35 6.69 -0.34 -6.41
C ASP A 35 5.43 0.17 -5.72
N GLU A 36 4.30 -0.50 -5.95
CA GLU A 36 3.06 -0.10 -5.31
C GLU A 36 3.11 -0.29 -3.81
N LEU A 37 3.75 -1.36 -3.35
CA LEU A 37 3.89 -1.58 -1.93
C LEU A 37 4.73 -0.49 -1.28
N MET A 38 5.81 -0.11 -1.95
CA MET A 38 6.68 0.94 -1.42
C MET A 38 5.95 2.27 -1.36
N MET A 39 5.18 2.57 -2.39
CA MET A 39 4.42 3.82 -2.40
C MET A 39 3.37 3.83 -1.31
N LEU A 40 2.71 2.72 -1.12
CA LEU A 40 1.69 2.62 -0.07
C LEU A 40 2.33 2.80 1.30
N ASP A 41 3.47 2.17 1.50
CA ASP A 41 4.19 2.27 2.76
C ASP A 41 4.60 3.71 3.04
N ALA A 42 5.10 4.39 2.02
CA ALA A 42 5.51 5.77 2.15
C ALA A 42 4.31 6.65 2.51
N GLN A 43 3.18 6.42 1.88
CA GLN A 43 1.99 7.19 2.18
C GLN A 43 1.54 6.97 3.62
N TYR A 44 1.64 5.74 4.07
CA TYR A 44 1.24 5.43 5.44
C TYR A 44 2.15 6.13 6.44
N LEU A 45 3.46 6.08 6.18
CA LEU A 45 4.41 6.74 7.06
C LEU A 45 4.20 8.25 7.08
N LEU A 46 4.00 8.84 5.93
CA LEU A 46 3.77 10.28 5.85
C LEU A 46 2.49 10.68 6.53
N SER A 47 1.46 9.84 6.45
CA SER A 47 0.19 10.15 7.06
C SER A 47 0.26 10.10 8.57
N ASN A 48 1.21 9.34 9.11
CA ASN A 48 1.33 9.19 10.55
C ASN A 48 2.35 10.12 11.19
N ILE A 49 2.94 11.00 10.42
CA ILE A 49 3.81 12.03 10.97
C ILE A 49 2.99 13.21 11.47
#